data_946053e701c68c28c923a07c231dff37
#
_entry.id   946053e701c68c28c923a07c231dff37
#
_cell.length_a   1.000
_cell.length_b   1.000
_cell.length_c   1.000
_cell.angle_alpha   90.00
_cell.angle_beta   90.00
_cell.angle_gamma   90.00
#
_symmetry.space_group_name_H-M   'P 1'
#
loop_
_entity.id
_entity.type
_entity.pdbx_description
1 polymer ?
#
loop_
_entity_poly.entity_id
_entity_poly.type
_entity_poly.pdbx_seq_one_letter_code
_entity_poly.pdbx_strand_id
1 'polypeptide(L)'
;DEGVDLGGGRIIQNEMVMNPDEQSFDSILKNNLEPEIYSMRVYKLLEEAINQYVVDENQQIKIHIKLDTGMHRLGFEMNELPDLLHKIKNNPNIKVESCFSHLAGAENEVFDDFTKKQIHLFNEMSSVICNKLEYPVLKHILNSAGILRFPEAQFDMVRLGIGLYGIASIGEEQKDLENVGTLRTIISQI
;
A
#
# COMPACT_ATOMS: atom_id res chain seq x y z
N ASP A 1 -21.60 8.62 5.97
CA ASP A 1 -21.24 7.20 5.86
C ASP A 1 -20.45 6.82 7.10
N GLU A 2 -21.10 6.12 8.02
CA GLU A 2 -20.46 5.62 9.21
C GLU A 2 -19.63 4.40 8.83
N GLY A 3 -18.30 4.55 8.88
CA GLY A 3 -17.37 3.45 8.61
C GLY A 3 -17.50 2.35 9.66
N VAL A 4 -17.41 1.11 9.22
CA VAL A 4 -17.43 -0.07 10.07
C VAL A 4 -16.19 -0.07 10.97
N ASP A 5 -16.37 -0.01 12.28
CA ASP A 5 -15.31 -0.17 13.28
C ASP A 5 -14.91 -1.65 13.36
N LEU A 6 -13.77 -1.99 12.79
CA LEU A 6 -13.16 -3.32 12.88
C LEU A 6 -12.17 -3.37 14.06
N GLY A 7 -12.64 -3.02 15.26
CA GLY A 7 -11.84 -3.24 16.48
C GLY A 7 -10.63 -2.34 16.63
N GLY A 8 -10.81 -1.02 16.56
CA GLY A 8 -9.77 -0.02 16.85
C GLY A 8 -8.86 0.32 15.66
N GLY A 9 -9.14 -0.20 14.47
CA GLY A 9 -8.45 0.16 13.24
C GLY A 9 -8.88 1.54 12.72
N ARG A 10 -7.92 2.42 12.42
CA ARG A 10 -8.19 3.72 11.81
C ARG A 10 -8.54 3.52 10.33
N ILE A 11 -9.73 3.96 9.92
CA ILE A 11 -10.07 4.07 8.49
C ILE A 11 -9.35 5.30 7.95
N ILE A 12 -8.43 5.09 7.01
CA ILE A 12 -7.80 6.19 6.27
C ILE A 12 -8.73 6.52 5.12
N GLN A 13 -9.41 7.65 5.21
CA GLN A 13 -10.33 8.15 4.18
C GLN A 13 -9.62 8.84 3.02
N ASN A 14 -8.30 8.82 2.98
CA ASN A 14 -7.53 9.49 1.95
C ASN A 14 -7.42 8.58 0.73
N GLU A 15 -7.68 9.15 -0.44
CA GLU A 15 -7.62 8.40 -1.70
C GLU A 15 -6.16 8.22 -2.13
N MET A 16 -5.61 7.03 -1.87
CA MET A 16 -4.30 6.64 -2.37
C MET A 16 -4.38 6.32 -3.85
N VAL A 17 -3.57 7.00 -4.66
CA VAL A 17 -3.45 6.73 -6.09
C VAL A 17 -2.39 5.65 -6.32
N MET A 18 -2.85 4.48 -6.75
CA MET A 18 -1.98 3.35 -7.08
C MET A 18 -1.38 3.51 -8.48
N ASN A 19 -0.10 3.17 -8.62
CA ASN A 19 0.62 3.15 -9.90
C ASN A 19 0.48 4.45 -10.71
N PRO A 20 0.78 5.63 -10.12
CA PRO A 20 0.68 6.90 -10.84
C PRO A 20 1.66 6.94 -12.02
N ASP A 21 1.22 7.54 -13.11
CA ASP A 21 2.03 7.83 -14.29
C ASP A 21 2.39 9.33 -14.40
N GLU A 22 3.18 9.68 -15.39
CA GLU A 22 3.65 11.03 -15.61
C GLU A 22 2.49 12.04 -15.77
N GLN A 23 1.39 11.64 -16.39
CA GLN A 23 0.24 12.52 -16.67
C GLN A 23 -0.70 12.68 -15.47
N SER A 24 -0.62 11.78 -14.50
CA SER A 24 -1.52 11.77 -13.34
C SER A 24 -1.11 12.75 -12.25
N PHE A 25 0.17 13.14 -12.14
CA PHE A 25 0.65 13.97 -11.03
C PHE A 25 0.00 15.36 -10.95
N ASP A 26 -0.30 15.99 -12.07
CA ASP A 26 -1.04 17.25 -12.09
C ASP A 26 -2.41 17.12 -11.39
N SER A 27 -3.15 16.08 -11.73
CA SER A 27 -4.46 15.81 -11.13
C SER A 27 -4.33 15.40 -9.66
N ILE A 28 -3.31 14.61 -9.30
CA ILE A 28 -3.03 14.18 -7.94
C ILE A 28 -2.81 15.40 -7.03
N LEU A 29 -1.94 16.32 -7.44
CA LEU A 29 -1.61 17.52 -6.66
C LEU A 29 -2.81 18.46 -6.55
N LYS A 30 -3.52 18.72 -7.66
CA LYS A 30 -4.72 19.59 -7.69
C LYS A 30 -5.85 19.10 -6.79
N ASN A 31 -6.02 17.78 -6.68
CA ASN A 31 -7.09 17.16 -5.89
C ASN A 31 -6.62 16.71 -4.50
N ASN A 32 -5.38 17.05 -4.11
CA ASN A 32 -4.80 16.69 -2.81
C ASN A 32 -4.85 15.16 -2.52
N LEU A 33 -4.60 14.36 -3.56
CA LEU A 33 -4.54 12.90 -3.47
C LEU A 33 -3.15 12.43 -3.02
N GLU A 34 -3.04 11.22 -2.52
CA GLU A 34 -1.83 10.66 -1.94
C GLU A 34 -1.23 9.57 -2.87
N PRO A 35 -0.15 9.86 -3.64
CA PRO A 35 0.39 8.91 -4.59
C PRO A 35 1.21 7.79 -3.93
N GLU A 36 1.11 6.57 -4.51
CA GLU A 36 2.06 5.49 -4.32
C GLU A 36 3.39 5.81 -5.00
N ILE A 37 4.49 5.69 -4.28
CA ILE A 37 5.85 5.83 -4.82
C ILE A 37 6.54 4.47 -4.74
N TYR A 38 6.85 3.90 -5.90
CA TYR A 38 7.37 2.53 -6.01
C TYR A 38 8.71 2.43 -6.74
N SER A 39 9.26 3.56 -7.20
CA SER A 39 10.60 3.61 -7.83
C SER A 39 11.16 5.02 -7.79
N MET A 40 12.48 5.14 -7.94
CA MET A 40 13.16 6.44 -8.05
C MET A 40 12.71 7.27 -9.26
N ARG A 41 12.24 6.61 -10.34
CA ARG A 41 11.65 7.31 -11.49
C ARG A 41 10.36 8.02 -11.08
N VAL A 42 9.46 7.30 -10.41
CA VAL A 42 8.17 7.88 -9.96
C VAL A 42 8.38 8.97 -8.94
N TYR A 43 9.36 8.81 -8.04
CA TYR A 43 9.74 9.86 -7.09
C TYR A 43 10.20 11.14 -7.81
N LYS A 44 11.04 11.02 -8.84
CA LYS A 44 11.49 12.19 -9.64
C LYS A 44 10.34 12.88 -10.36
N LEU A 45 9.40 12.13 -10.94
CA LEU A 45 8.21 12.70 -11.57
C LEU A 45 7.37 13.50 -10.57
N LEU A 46 7.24 13.00 -9.34
CA LEU A 46 6.59 13.76 -8.26
C LEU A 46 7.37 15.04 -7.92
N GLU A 47 8.70 14.98 -7.78
CA GLU A 47 9.53 16.18 -7.51
C GLU A 47 9.37 17.22 -8.62
N GLU A 48 9.39 16.80 -9.88
CA GLU A 48 9.19 17.68 -11.04
C GLU A 48 7.82 18.34 -11.02
N ALA A 49 6.77 17.57 -10.72
CA ALA A 49 5.41 18.09 -10.59
C ALA A 49 5.29 19.10 -9.43
N ILE A 50 5.85 18.82 -8.26
CA ILE A 50 5.86 19.73 -7.12
C ILE A 50 6.53 21.07 -7.49
N ASN A 51 7.66 21.03 -8.21
CA ASN A 51 8.38 22.23 -8.63
C ASN A 51 7.63 23.06 -9.69
N GLN A 52 6.78 22.42 -10.51
CA GLN A 52 5.96 23.10 -11.52
C GLN A 52 4.69 23.73 -10.94
N TYR A 53 4.07 23.04 -10.00
CA TYR A 53 2.93 23.58 -9.27
C TYR A 53 3.49 24.28 -8.04
N VAL A 54 3.37 25.61 -7.99
CA VAL A 54 3.72 26.39 -6.80
C VAL A 54 2.89 25.87 -5.62
N VAL A 55 3.43 24.84 -4.98
CA VAL A 55 2.91 24.32 -3.73
C VAL A 55 3.25 25.39 -2.68
N ASP A 56 2.26 25.81 -1.89
CA ASP A 56 2.52 26.64 -0.72
C ASP A 56 3.68 26.01 0.06
N GLU A 57 4.67 26.80 0.46
CA GLU A 57 5.85 26.30 1.20
C GLU A 57 5.48 25.49 2.44
N ASN A 58 4.26 25.66 2.95
CA ASN A 58 3.71 24.93 4.09
C ASN A 58 2.88 23.71 3.71
N GLN A 59 2.60 23.46 2.42
CA GLN A 59 1.82 22.31 1.99
C GLN A 59 2.72 21.08 1.90
N GLN A 60 2.38 20.06 2.67
CA GLN A 60 3.00 18.74 2.58
C GLN A 60 2.15 17.79 1.74
N ILE A 61 2.78 17.21 0.71
CA ILE A 61 2.19 16.16 -0.10
C ILE A 61 2.49 14.84 0.59
N LYS A 62 1.44 14.15 0.96
CA LYS A 62 1.54 12.84 1.59
C LYS A 62 1.77 11.77 0.52
N ILE A 63 2.68 10.86 0.79
CA ILE A 63 3.03 9.76 -0.10
C ILE A 63 3.00 8.42 0.62
N HIS A 64 2.84 7.34 -0.15
CA HIS A 64 2.90 5.98 0.32
C HIS A 64 4.06 5.25 -0.36
N ILE A 65 5.04 4.77 0.41
CA ILE A 65 6.20 4.06 -0.13
C ILE A 65 5.85 2.59 -0.30
N LYS A 66 5.92 2.08 -1.53
CA LYS A 66 5.81 0.66 -1.78
C LYS A 66 7.15 -0.03 -1.73
N LEU A 67 7.21 -1.16 -1.03
CA LEU A 67 8.37 -1.99 -0.86
C LEU A 67 8.20 -3.32 -1.61
N ASP A 68 9.22 -3.75 -2.34
CA ASP A 68 9.26 -5.09 -2.90
C ASP A 68 9.90 -6.05 -1.90
N THR A 69 9.09 -6.94 -1.38
CA THR A 69 9.51 -7.97 -0.44
C THR A 69 9.50 -9.37 -1.04
N GLY A 70 9.40 -9.45 -2.39
CA GLY A 70 9.46 -10.72 -3.11
C GLY A 70 8.35 -10.96 -4.13
N MET A 71 7.43 -10.00 -4.32
CA MET A 71 6.45 -10.10 -5.40
C MET A 71 7.03 -9.73 -6.78
N HIS A 72 8.10 -8.94 -6.79
CA HIS A 72 8.84 -8.52 -7.99
C HIS A 72 7.97 -7.91 -9.09
N ARG A 73 7.03 -7.06 -8.66
CA ARG A 73 6.15 -6.32 -9.58
C ARG A 73 6.42 -4.81 -9.54
N LEU A 74 6.28 -4.21 -8.37
CA LEU A 74 6.54 -2.80 -8.09
C LEU A 74 7.02 -2.67 -6.64
N GLY A 75 7.90 -1.73 -6.37
CA GLY A 75 8.39 -1.41 -5.03
C GLY A 75 9.89 -1.24 -4.98
N PHE A 76 10.36 -0.51 -3.97
CA PHE A 76 11.77 -0.35 -3.69
C PHE A 76 12.34 -1.61 -3.05
N GLU A 77 13.57 -1.95 -3.42
CA GLU A 77 14.39 -2.92 -2.71
C GLU A 77 15.14 -2.28 -1.53
N MET A 78 15.67 -3.10 -0.61
CA MET A 78 16.38 -2.63 0.58
C MET A 78 17.55 -1.68 0.25
N ASN A 79 18.31 -1.99 -0.79
CA ASN A 79 19.48 -1.22 -1.23
C ASN A 79 19.15 0.16 -1.83
N GLU A 80 17.90 0.39 -2.23
CA GLU A 80 17.45 1.66 -2.79
C GLU A 80 16.96 2.65 -1.71
N LEU A 81 16.61 2.13 -0.51
CA LEU A 81 16.05 2.94 0.56
C LEU A 81 16.95 4.07 1.05
N PRO A 82 18.28 3.92 1.17
CA PRO A 82 19.14 5.01 1.61
C PRO A 82 19.05 6.25 0.73
N ASP A 83 19.06 6.08 -0.59
CA ASP A 83 18.98 7.19 -1.55
C ASP A 83 17.59 7.84 -1.54
N LEU A 84 16.52 7.03 -1.53
CA LEU A 84 15.16 7.53 -1.42
C LEU A 84 14.96 8.38 -0.15
N LEU A 85 15.33 7.83 0.99
CA LEU A 85 15.13 8.49 2.29
C LEU A 85 16.00 9.76 2.45
N HIS A 86 17.18 9.77 1.85
CA HIS A 86 18.01 10.98 1.78
C HIS A 86 17.28 12.09 1.01
N LYS A 87 16.70 11.79 -0.13
CA LYS A 87 15.92 12.77 -0.94
C LYS A 87 14.68 13.25 -0.21
N ILE A 88 13.91 12.33 0.38
CA ILE A 88 12.69 12.68 1.15
C ILE A 88 13.04 13.62 2.31
N LYS A 89 14.10 13.34 3.09
CA LYS A 89 14.51 14.21 4.21
C LYS A 89 14.90 15.62 3.76
N ASN A 90 15.39 15.78 2.55
CA ASN A 90 15.79 17.06 1.98
C ASN A 90 14.66 17.80 1.25
N ASN A 91 13.47 17.21 1.16
CA ASN A 91 12.31 17.82 0.51
C ASN A 91 11.20 18.09 1.55
N PRO A 92 11.05 19.33 2.05
CA PRO A 92 10.08 19.67 3.10
C PRO A 92 8.63 19.52 2.64
N ASN A 93 8.38 19.53 1.34
CA ASN A 93 7.04 19.39 0.77
C ASN A 93 6.56 17.94 0.71
N ILE A 94 7.38 16.96 1.07
CA ILE A 94 7.02 15.54 1.02
C ILE A 94 6.94 14.98 2.45
N LYS A 95 5.82 14.31 2.75
CA LYS A 95 5.62 13.55 3.98
C LYS A 95 5.25 12.11 3.66
N VAL A 96 5.98 11.16 4.22
CA VAL A 96 5.62 9.74 4.13
C VAL A 96 4.50 9.44 5.13
N GLU A 97 3.33 9.09 4.63
CA GLU A 97 2.18 8.69 5.47
C GLU A 97 2.24 7.20 5.80
N SER A 98 2.57 6.36 4.82
CA SER A 98 2.72 4.92 5.05
C SER A 98 3.84 4.30 4.22
N CYS A 99 4.27 3.11 4.64
CA CYS A 99 5.01 2.18 3.81
C CYS A 99 4.29 0.83 3.79
N PHE A 100 4.32 0.17 2.63
CA PHE A 100 3.58 -1.07 2.44
C PHE A 100 4.22 -2.02 1.43
N SER A 101 3.82 -3.29 1.53
CA SER A 101 4.14 -4.31 0.55
C SER A 101 2.90 -5.14 0.22
N HIS A 102 3.04 -6.21 -0.55
CA HIS A 102 1.96 -7.11 -0.92
C HIS A 102 2.41 -8.56 -0.84
N LEU A 103 1.62 -9.39 -0.14
CA LEU A 103 1.88 -10.82 -0.04
C LEU A 103 1.50 -11.50 -1.35
N ALA A 104 2.41 -12.31 -1.88
CA ALA A 104 2.25 -12.95 -3.19
C ALA A 104 1.72 -14.38 -3.13
N GLY A 105 1.67 -14.98 -1.95
CA GLY A 105 1.27 -16.40 -1.79
C GLY A 105 0.52 -16.70 -0.50
N ALA A 106 -0.08 -15.68 0.12
CA ALA A 106 -0.75 -15.83 1.43
C ALA A 106 -1.98 -16.75 1.40
N GLU A 107 -2.54 -17.02 0.23
CA GLU A 107 -3.71 -17.88 0.05
C GLU A 107 -3.43 -19.38 0.08
N ASN A 108 -2.15 -19.80 0.04
CA ASN A 108 -1.80 -21.22 -0.04
C ASN A 108 -0.67 -21.58 0.94
N GLU A 109 -0.90 -22.59 1.77
CA GLU A 109 0.04 -23.06 2.80
C GLU A 109 1.40 -23.52 2.24
N VAL A 110 1.44 -23.98 0.99
CA VAL A 110 2.69 -24.33 0.32
C VAL A 110 3.66 -23.15 0.26
N PHE A 111 3.15 -21.93 0.29
CA PHE A 111 3.95 -20.71 0.25
C PHE A 111 4.16 -20.04 1.62
N ASP A 112 3.84 -20.70 2.73
CA ASP A 112 3.94 -20.11 4.07
C ASP A 112 5.35 -19.63 4.41
N ASP A 113 6.36 -20.44 4.10
CA ASP A 113 7.76 -20.05 4.34
C ASP A 113 8.18 -18.84 3.52
N PHE A 114 7.68 -18.73 2.31
CA PHE A 114 7.89 -17.56 1.46
C PHE A 114 7.15 -16.32 2.01
N THR A 115 5.90 -16.49 2.40
CA THR A 115 5.08 -15.43 2.99
C THR A 115 5.70 -14.90 4.28
N LYS A 116 6.19 -15.77 5.15
CA LYS A 116 6.91 -15.38 6.37
C LYS A 116 8.20 -14.61 6.07
N LYS A 117 8.94 -14.99 5.03
CA LYS A 117 10.12 -14.23 4.56
C LYS A 117 9.74 -12.84 4.07
N GLN A 118 8.63 -12.72 3.32
CA GLN A 118 8.12 -11.40 2.89
C GLN A 118 7.77 -10.51 4.08
N ILE A 119 7.10 -11.06 5.09
CA ILE A 119 6.72 -10.33 6.32
C ILE A 119 7.98 -9.89 7.09
N HIS A 120 8.95 -10.79 7.23
CA HIS A 120 10.22 -10.48 7.92
C HIS A 120 10.97 -9.35 7.22
N LEU A 121 11.17 -9.46 5.91
CA LEU A 121 11.85 -8.43 5.10
C LEU A 121 11.09 -7.10 5.15
N PHE A 122 9.75 -7.13 5.11
CA PHE A 122 8.93 -5.93 5.25
C PHE A 122 9.17 -5.25 6.60
N ASN A 123 9.24 -6.00 7.69
CA ASN A 123 9.49 -5.46 9.01
C ASN A 123 10.90 -4.81 9.11
N GLU A 124 11.91 -5.42 8.50
CA GLU A 124 13.26 -4.84 8.43
C GLU A 124 13.27 -3.53 7.63
N MET A 125 12.71 -3.54 6.40
CA MET A 125 12.67 -2.37 5.52
C MET A 125 11.87 -1.22 6.12
N SER A 126 10.70 -1.51 6.68
CA SER A 126 9.85 -0.50 7.34
C SER A 126 10.52 0.10 8.58
N SER A 127 11.30 -0.70 9.31
CA SER A 127 12.08 -0.21 10.45
C SER A 127 13.19 0.75 10.02
N VAL A 128 13.85 0.49 8.89
CA VAL A 128 14.83 1.42 8.30
C VAL A 128 14.18 2.77 7.97
N ILE A 129 12.97 2.73 7.38
CA ILE A 129 12.22 3.95 7.03
C ILE A 129 11.86 4.74 8.29
N CYS A 130 11.22 4.09 9.27
CA CYS A 130 10.79 4.75 10.51
C CYS A 130 11.97 5.38 11.28
N ASN A 131 13.07 4.63 11.41
CA ASN A 131 14.27 5.13 12.09
C ASN A 131 14.91 6.31 11.37
N LYS A 132 14.88 6.33 10.04
CA LYS A 132 15.49 7.42 9.26
C LYS A 132 14.63 8.68 9.24
N LEU A 133 13.31 8.54 9.19
CA LEU A 133 12.38 9.68 9.12
C LEU A 133 12.11 10.33 10.48
N GLU A 134 12.25 9.58 11.58
CA GLU A 134 12.13 10.08 12.96
C GLU A 134 10.71 10.59 13.31
N TYR A 135 9.69 10.13 12.55
CA TYR A 135 8.28 10.34 12.83
C TYR A 135 7.47 9.06 12.51
N PRO A 136 6.24 8.91 13.04
CA PRO A 136 5.42 7.74 12.78
C PRO A 136 5.07 7.60 11.31
N VAL A 137 5.27 6.39 10.75
CA VAL A 137 4.89 5.99 9.40
C VAL A 137 4.04 4.73 9.53
N LEU A 138 2.82 4.74 8.98
CA LEU A 138 1.93 3.58 9.02
C LEU A 138 2.49 2.41 8.20
N LYS A 139 2.38 1.21 8.73
CA LYS A 139 2.88 -0.02 8.11
C LYS A 139 1.73 -0.95 7.75
N HIS A 140 1.72 -1.47 6.53
CA HIS A 140 0.72 -2.46 6.16
C HIS A 140 1.21 -3.40 5.05
N ILE A 141 0.91 -4.71 5.20
CA ILE A 141 1.29 -5.73 4.23
C ILE A 141 0.15 -6.70 3.91
N LEU A 142 -0.76 -6.96 4.86
CA LEU A 142 -1.76 -7.99 4.73
C LEU A 142 -2.83 -7.64 3.68
N ASN A 143 -3.11 -8.62 2.82
CA ASN A 143 -4.28 -8.69 1.95
C ASN A 143 -5.37 -9.58 2.61
N SER A 144 -6.48 -9.83 1.94
CA SER A 144 -7.61 -10.60 2.51
C SER A 144 -7.20 -11.97 3.08
N ALA A 145 -6.35 -12.73 2.36
CA ALA A 145 -5.84 -14.01 2.84
C ALA A 145 -4.91 -13.85 4.05
N GLY A 146 -4.02 -12.85 3.98
CA GLY A 146 -3.06 -12.58 5.04
C GLY A 146 -3.71 -12.17 6.36
N ILE A 147 -4.85 -11.46 6.32
CA ILE A 147 -5.59 -11.05 7.53
C ILE A 147 -5.97 -12.27 8.38
N LEU A 148 -6.39 -13.34 7.75
CA LEU A 148 -6.84 -14.55 8.42
C LEU A 148 -5.68 -15.47 8.82
N ARG A 149 -4.68 -15.61 7.94
CA ARG A 149 -3.61 -16.59 8.12
C ARG A 149 -2.38 -16.09 8.88
N PHE A 150 -2.13 -14.78 8.88
CA PHE A 150 -0.95 -14.16 9.49
C PHE A 150 -1.34 -12.95 10.35
N PRO A 151 -2.25 -13.11 11.34
CA PRO A 151 -2.74 -11.98 12.14
C PRO A 151 -1.64 -11.26 12.92
N GLU A 152 -0.52 -11.93 13.21
CA GLU A 152 0.65 -11.33 13.85
C GLU A 152 1.34 -10.27 12.97
N ALA A 153 1.08 -10.25 11.67
CA ALA A 153 1.63 -9.29 10.72
C ALA A 153 0.65 -8.16 10.37
N GLN A 154 -0.35 -7.91 11.20
CA GLN A 154 -1.36 -6.87 10.98
C GLN A 154 -0.76 -5.47 10.96
N PHE A 155 0.32 -5.22 11.72
CA PHE A 155 0.94 -3.91 11.87
C PHE A 155 -0.10 -2.82 12.22
N ASP A 156 -0.06 -1.68 11.50
CA ASP A 156 -0.96 -0.54 11.78
C ASP A 156 -2.25 -0.57 10.97
N MET A 157 -2.27 -1.30 9.83
CA MET A 157 -3.41 -1.36 8.93
C MET A 157 -3.41 -2.64 8.09
N VAL A 158 -4.59 -3.05 7.65
CA VAL A 158 -4.79 -4.15 6.70
C VAL A 158 -5.52 -3.66 5.44
N ARG A 159 -5.38 -4.38 4.33
CA ARG A 159 -6.09 -4.08 3.09
C ARG A 159 -7.05 -5.21 2.75
N LEU A 160 -8.31 -5.01 3.08
CA LEU A 160 -9.37 -5.93 2.73
C LEU A 160 -9.76 -5.72 1.26
N GLY A 161 -9.43 -6.69 0.41
CA GLY A 161 -9.73 -6.69 -1.02
C GLY A 161 -10.92 -7.59 -1.36
N ILE A 162 -10.63 -8.79 -1.87
CA ILE A 162 -11.66 -9.75 -2.30
C ILE A 162 -12.65 -10.13 -1.19
N GLY A 163 -12.22 -10.07 0.07
CA GLY A 163 -13.09 -10.31 1.23
C GLY A 163 -14.25 -9.33 1.35
N LEU A 164 -14.13 -8.08 0.84
CA LEU A 164 -15.25 -7.12 0.80
C LEU A 164 -16.41 -7.58 -0.10
N TYR A 165 -16.11 -8.44 -1.07
CA TYR A 165 -17.12 -9.01 -1.96
C TYR A 165 -17.74 -10.30 -1.41
N GLY A 166 -17.41 -10.67 -0.18
CA GLY A 166 -17.89 -11.89 0.44
C GLY A 166 -17.21 -13.16 -0.13
N ILE A 167 -16.01 -13.01 -0.68
CA ILE A 167 -15.26 -14.14 -1.25
C ILE A 167 -14.07 -14.42 -0.35
N ALA A 168 -14.02 -15.61 0.22
CA ALA A 168 -12.88 -16.07 0.98
C ALA A 168 -11.72 -16.47 0.07
N SER A 169 -10.50 -16.21 0.53
CA SER A 169 -9.29 -16.65 -0.16
C SER A 169 -9.01 -18.14 0.07
N ILE A 170 -9.61 -18.75 1.10
CA ILE A 170 -9.47 -20.15 1.49
C ILE A 170 -10.86 -20.76 1.67
N GLY A 171 -11.09 -21.95 1.12
CA GLY A 171 -12.43 -22.52 1.00
C GLY A 171 -13.18 -22.77 2.32
N GLU A 172 -12.48 -23.07 3.43
CA GLU A 172 -13.13 -23.28 4.73
C GLU A 172 -13.70 -22.00 5.35
N GLU A 173 -13.13 -20.85 5.02
CA GLU A 173 -13.53 -19.54 5.51
C GLU A 173 -14.74 -18.97 4.76
N GLN A 174 -15.09 -19.55 3.60
CA GLN A 174 -16.24 -19.09 2.81
C GLN A 174 -17.57 -19.21 3.56
N LYS A 175 -17.68 -20.12 4.50
CA LYS A 175 -18.89 -20.30 5.34
C LYS A 175 -19.18 -19.08 6.24
N ASP A 176 -18.17 -18.28 6.55
CA ASP A 176 -18.27 -17.11 7.42
C ASP A 176 -18.49 -15.81 6.63
N LEU A 177 -18.57 -15.90 5.29
CA LEU A 177 -18.74 -14.78 4.38
C LEU A 177 -19.98 -14.95 3.49
N GLU A 178 -20.68 -13.85 3.26
CA GLU A 178 -21.81 -13.79 2.33
C GLU A 178 -21.42 -13.04 1.07
N ASN A 179 -21.71 -13.60 -0.11
CA ASN A 179 -21.47 -12.93 -1.38
C ASN A 179 -22.37 -11.69 -1.52
N VAL A 180 -21.75 -10.53 -1.70
CA VAL A 180 -22.45 -9.24 -1.86
C VAL A 180 -22.71 -8.85 -3.30
N GLY A 181 -22.17 -9.60 -4.28
CA GLY A 181 -22.30 -9.32 -5.71
C GLY A 181 -22.62 -10.55 -6.53
N THR A 182 -23.36 -10.35 -7.61
CA THR A 182 -23.66 -11.40 -8.61
C THR A 182 -23.34 -10.88 -10.00
N LEU A 183 -22.40 -11.55 -10.70
CA LEU A 183 -22.16 -11.32 -12.12
C LEU A 183 -23.09 -12.20 -12.95
N ARG A 184 -23.91 -11.58 -13.83
CA ARG A 184 -24.79 -12.28 -14.76
C ARG A 184 -24.40 -11.97 -16.19
N THR A 185 -24.43 -12.97 -17.06
CA THR A 185 -24.25 -12.82 -18.49
C THR A 185 -25.21 -13.74 -19.25
N ILE A 186 -25.42 -13.48 -20.50
CA ILE A 186 -26.18 -14.34 -21.41
C ILE A 186 -25.27 -14.81 -22.54
N ILE A 187 -25.44 -16.06 -22.96
CA ILE A 187 -24.74 -16.58 -24.13
C ILE A 187 -25.42 -15.99 -25.34
N SER A 188 -24.70 -15.16 -26.10
CA SER A 188 -25.22 -14.50 -27.30
C SER A 188 -25.01 -15.31 -28.57
N GLN A 189 -24.13 -16.34 -28.54
CA GLN A 189 -23.86 -17.24 -29.65
C GLN A 189 -23.29 -18.57 -29.12
N ILE A 190 -23.73 -19.68 -29.72
CA ILE A 190 -23.22 -21.04 -29.51
C ILE A 190 -22.63 -21.52 -30.82
#